data_b3d4b93e46423500adbb143d85c7de58
#
_entry.id   b3d4b93e46423500adbb143d85c7de58
#
_cell.length_a   1.000
_cell.length_b   1.000
_cell.length_c   1.000
_cell.angle_alpha   90.00
_cell.angle_beta   90.00
_cell.angle_gamma   90.00
#
_symmetry.space_group_name_H-M   'P 1'
#
loop_
_entity.id
_entity.type
_entity.pdbx_description
1 polymer ?
#
loop_
_entity_poly.entity_id
_entity_poly.type
_entity_poly.pdbx_seq_one_letter_code
_entity_poly.pdbx_strand_id
1 'polypeptide(L)'
;VPLSADKQGIRYCLIEEGRRLDHVGTPGWPRLVAHFQDPHYLRVLGGRPLLFIYGLPEAVSRADFETLAQQTAAAGLEKPYIVLMGWNPQADAVAMEKFGFSAVSAYAAGAGYEWEQWPYERLTEHVRTAYWEVCRQQRLETVTFATAGWDPRPRVEHPTPWVRVTPRPDPTPPAQQQPLVDAVMATPDQLAGHLR
;
A
#
# COMPACT_ATOMS: atom_id res chain seq x y z
N VAL A 1 -9.47 -2.65 -19.07
CA VAL A 1 -8.80 -1.54 -19.77
C VAL A 1 -7.87 -2.17 -20.79
N PRO A 2 -8.01 -1.89 -22.08
CA PRO A 2 -7.04 -2.37 -23.04
C PRO A 2 -5.67 -1.81 -22.63
N LEU A 3 -4.72 -2.69 -22.37
CA LEU A 3 -3.35 -2.29 -22.11
C LEU A 3 -2.86 -1.58 -23.37
N SER A 4 -2.34 -0.36 -23.23
CA SER A 4 -1.77 0.38 -24.34
C SER A 4 -0.74 -0.50 -25.07
N ALA A 5 -0.84 -0.58 -26.39
CA ALA A 5 0.12 -1.34 -27.20
C ALA A 5 1.53 -0.72 -27.15
N ASP A 6 1.60 0.59 -26.91
CA ASP A 6 2.85 1.32 -26.75
C ASP A 6 3.02 1.78 -25.30
N LYS A 7 3.86 1.09 -24.55
CA LYS A 7 4.20 1.41 -23.16
C LYS A 7 5.53 2.15 -23.02
N GLN A 8 6.20 2.45 -24.14
CA GLN A 8 7.47 3.22 -24.16
C GLN A 8 8.50 2.73 -23.12
N GLY A 9 8.58 1.42 -22.90
CA GLY A 9 9.48 0.81 -21.92
C GLY A 9 9.03 0.90 -20.46
N ILE A 10 7.86 1.46 -20.17
CA ILE A 10 7.31 1.52 -18.80
C ILE A 10 6.93 0.11 -18.36
N ARG A 11 7.42 -0.29 -17.19
CA ARG A 11 6.98 -1.49 -16.48
C ARG A 11 5.98 -1.12 -15.41
N TYR A 12 5.06 -2.02 -15.11
CA TYR A 12 4.02 -1.80 -14.11
C TYR A 12 3.76 -3.06 -13.29
N CYS A 13 3.21 -2.89 -12.10
CA CYS A 13 2.56 -3.93 -11.31
C CYS A 13 1.20 -3.43 -10.85
N LEU A 14 0.38 -4.32 -10.34
CA LEU A 14 -0.95 -3.98 -9.82
C LEU A 14 -0.92 -3.85 -8.30
N ILE A 15 -1.78 -2.96 -7.82
CA ILE A 15 -2.21 -2.88 -6.44
C ILE A 15 -3.68 -3.23 -6.42
N GLU A 16 -4.06 -4.32 -5.74
CA GLU A 16 -5.45 -4.75 -5.59
C GLU A 16 -5.97 -4.36 -4.22
N GLU A 17 -7.14 -3.74 -4.21
CA GLU A 17 -7.87 -3.52 -2.98
C GLU A 17 -8.59 -4.81 -2.59
N GLY A 18 -8.24 -5.36 -1.43
CA GLY A 18 -8.77 -6.64 -0.97
C GLY A 18 -10.29 -6.68 -0.87
N ARG A 19 -10.94 -5.55 -0.54
CA ARG A 19 -12.42 -5.46 -0.54
C ARG A 19 -13.06 -5.69 -1.90
N ARG A 20 -12.31 -5.51 -2.98
CA ARG A 20 -12.77 -5.80 -4.34
C ARG A 20 -12.49 -7.24 -4.76
N LEU A 21 -11.70 -7.98 -3.98
CA LEU A 21 -11.49 -9.40 -4.21
C LEU A 21 -12.77 -10.23 -3.99
N ASP A 22 -13.73 -9.75 -3.20
CA ASP A 22 -15.07 -10.35 -3.07
C ASP A 22 -15.84 -10.38 -4.39
N HIS A 23 -15.60 -9.39 -5.26
CA HIS A 23 -16.16 -9.35 -6.61
C HIS A 23 -15.28 -10.07 -7.63
N VAL A 24 -14.06 -10.34 -7.23
CA VAL A 24 -13.05 -10.99 -8.08
C VAL A 24 -13.12 -12.49 -7.87
N GLY A 25 -13.68 -13.04 -6.81
CA GLY A 25 -13.85 -14.48 -6.63
C GLY A 25 -13.04 -15.35 -7.61
N THR A 26 -13.15 -16.60 -7.64
CA THR A 26 -12.48 -17.43 -8.66
C THR A 26 -12.52 -16.87 -10.11
N PRO A 27 -13.56 -16.12 -10.55
CA PRO A 27 -13.57 -15.48 -11.87
C PRO A 27 -12.58 -14.34 -12.10
N GLY A 28 -12.06 -13.71 -11.05
CA GLY A 28 -11.15 -12.56 -11.22
C GLY A 28 -9.69 -12.92 -11.42
N TRP A 29 -9.27 -14.09 -10.96
CA TRP A 29 -7.90 -14.55 -11.10
C TRP A 29 -7.43 -14.64 -12.57
N PRO A 30 -8.24 -15.13 -13.54
CA PRO A 30 -7.85 -15.14 -14.95
C PRO A 30 -7.48 -13.75 -15.48
N ARG A 31 -8.16 -12.70 -15.02
CA ARG A 31 -7.82 -11.32 -15.40
C ARG A 31 -6.48 -10.88 -14.85
N LEU A 32 -6.19 -11.20 -13.59
CA LEU A 32 -4.87 -10.94 -13.00
C LEU A 32 -3.76 -11.70 -13.71
N VAL A 33 -3.98 -12.98 -13.99
CA VAL A 33 -3.03 -13.82 -14.72
C VAL A 33 -2.76 -13.27 -16.12
N ALA A 34 -3.77 -12.76 -16.81
CA ALA A 34 -3.60 -12.09 -18.09
C ALA A 34 -2.70 -10.84 -17.99
N HIS A 35 -2.80 -10.07 -16.90
CA HIS A 35 -1.84 -8.99 -16.64
C HIS A 35 -0.43 -9.53 -16.37
N PHE A 36 -0.29 -10.61 -15.62
CA PHE A 36 1.01 -11.22 -15.34
C PHE A 36 1.74 -11.72 -16.60
N GLN A 37 0.97 -12.08 -17.64
CA GLN A 37 1.53 -12.51 -18.94
C GLN A 37 2.05 -11.34 -19.79
N ASP A 38 1.65 -10.10 -19.48
CA ASP A 38 2.15 -8.92 -20.19
C ASP A 38 3.69 -8.81 -20.05
N PRO A 39 4.43 -8.66 -21.16
CA PRO A 39 5.89 -8.55 -21.12
C PRO A 39 6.39 -7.31 -20.34
N HIS A 40 5.55 -6.30 -20.15
CA HIS A 40 5.87 -5.11 -19.36
C HIS A 40 5.47 -5.25 -17.88
N TYR A 41 4.83 -6.37 -17.51
CA TYR A 41 4.51 -6.59 -16.09
C TYR A 41 5.80 -6.79 -15.29
N LEU A 42 5.88 -6.11 -14.14
CA LEU A 42 7.06 -6.19 -13.27
C LEU A 42 7.16 -7.58 -12.64
N ARG A 43 8.30 -8.22 -12.83
CA ARG A 43 8.66 -9.50 -12.23
C ARG A 43 9.90 -9.34 -11.38
N VAL A 44 9.91 -10.02 -10.24
CA VAL A 44 10.98 -9.96 -9.23
C VAL A 44 11.46 -11.37 -8.88
N LEU A 45 12.61 -11.49 -8.26
CA LEU A 45 13.11 -12.70 -7.62
C LEU A 45 12.87 -14.00 -8.45
N GLY A 46 13.54 -14.11 -9.56
CA GLY A 46 13.44 -15.31 -10.42
C GLY A 46 12.23 -15.32 -11.35
N GLY A 47 11.65 -14.17 -11.66
CA GLY A 47 10.58 -14.06 -12.65
C GLY A 47 9.17 -14.06 -12.08
N ARG A 48 9.01 -13.95 -10.76
CA ARG A 48 7.73 -13.93 -10.06
C ARG A 48 6.97 -12.62 -10.35
N PRO A 49 5.71 -12.66 -10.82
CA PRO A 49 4.88 -11.47 -10.98
C PRO A 49 4.69 -10.75 -9.64
N LEU A 50 4.93 -9.44 -9.59
CA LEU A 50 4.78 -8.62 -8.38
C LEU A 50 3.35 -8.13 -8.24
N LEU A 51 2.71 -8.44 -7.10
CA LEU A 51 1.35 -8.01 -6.78
C LEU A 51 1.32 -7.39 -5.38
N PHE A 52 0.77 -6.19 -5.26
CA PHE A 52 0.49 -5.58 -3.97
C PHE A 52 -0.99 -5.75 -3.63
N ILE A 53 -1.28 -6.02 -2.36
CA ILE A 53 -2.66 -6.16 -1.85
C ILE A 53 -2.80 -5.35 -0.57
N TYR A 54 -3.90 -4.61 -0.43
CA TYR A 54 -4.26 -3.95 0.82
C TYR A 54 -5.73 -4.17 1.17
N GLY A 55 -6.07 -4.07 2.46
CA GLY A 55 -7.46 -4.14 2.93
C GLY A 55 -8.13 -5.48 2.66
N LEU A 56 -7.56 -6.58 3.14
CA LEU A 56 -8.12 -7.93 2.96
C LEU A 56 -9.48 -8.07 3.63
N PRO A 57 -10.52 -8.54 2.93
CA PRO A 57 -11.81 -8.86 3.51
C PRO A 57 -11.74 -10.16 4.31
N GLU A 58 -12.64 -10.31 5.28
CA GLU A 58 -12.72 -11.53 6.12
C GLU A 58 -13.02 -12.79 5.31
N ALA A 59 -13.76 -12.66 4.21
CA ALA A 59 -14.16 -13.78 3.35
C ALA A 59 -13.01 -14.40 2.55
N VAL A 60 -11.90 -13.68 2.35
CA VAL A 60 -10.76 -14.18 1.59
C VAL A 60 -9.90 -15.11 2.44
N SER A 61 -9.53 -16.23 1.86
CA SER A 61 -8.77 -17.29 2.49
C SER A 61 -7.41 -17.51 1.82
N ARG A 62 -6.54 -18.28 2.46
CA ARG A 62 -5.28 -18.75 1.88
C ARG A 62 -5.50 -19.57 0.61
N ALA A 63 -6.57 -20.39 0.57
CA ALA A 63 -6.89 -21.24 -0.58
C ALA A 63 -7.17 -20.42 -1.85
N ASP A 64 -7.70 -19.19 -1.72
CA ASP A 64 -7.92 -18.31 -2.86
C ASP A 64 -6.58 -17.89 -3.49
N PHE A 65 -5.58 -17.56 -2.69
CA PHE A 65 -4.23 -17.22 -3.18
C PHE A 65 -3.46 -18.43 -3.70
N GLU A 66 -3.72 -19.62 -3.16
CA GLU A 66 -3.19 -20.87 -3.72
C GLU A 66 -3.80 -21.15 -5.09
N THR A 67 -5.09 -20.86 -5.28
CA THR A 67 -5.75 -20.93 -6.58
C THR A 67 -5.13 -19.95 -7.59
N LEU A 68 -4.86 -18.70 -7.17
CA LEU A 68 -4.14 -17.74 -8.02
C LEU A 68 -2.76 -18.28 -8.42
N ALA A 69 -2.02 -18.84 -7.47
CA ALA A 69 -0.71 -19.40 -7.75
C ALA A 69 -0.77 -20.57 -8.75
N GLN A 70 -1.76 -21.46 -8.62
CA GLN A 70 -1.99 -22.58 -9.56
C GLN A 70 -2.32 -22.06 -10.97
N GLN A 71 -3.22 -21.08 -11.09
CA GLN A 71 -3.57 -20.50 -12.39
C GLN A 71 -2.39 -19.77 -13.03
N THR A 72 -1.55 -19.11 -12.22
CA THR A 72 -0.32 -18.47 -12.69
C THR A 72 0.67 -19.50 -13.22
N ALA A 73 0.84 -20.61 -12.51
CA ALA A 73 1.71 -21.72 -12.95
C ALA A 73 1.17 -22.38 -14.24
N ALA A 74 -0.16 -22.57 -14.34
CA ALA A 74 -0.80 -23.10 -15.56
C ALA A 74 -0.60 -22.19 -16.78
N ALA A 75 -0.37 -20.88 -16.55
CA ALA A 75 -0.03 -19.91 -17.58
C ALA A 75 1.49 -19.88 -17.93
N GLY A 76 2.30 -20.80 -17.37
CA GLY A 76 3.73 -20.89 -17.62
C GLY A 76 4.55 -19.83 -16.85
N LEU A 77 4.02 -19.27 -15.78
CA LEU A 77 4.68 -18.24 -14.97
C LEU A 77 5.07 -18.77 -13.59
N GLU A 78 6.03 -18.13 -12.97
CA GLU A 78 6.40 -18.39 -11.58
C GLU A 78 5.31 -17.92 -10.62
N LYS A 79 5.23 -18.55 -9.43
CA LYS A 79 4.30 -18.16 -8.34
C LYS A 79 4.40 -16.65 -8.07
N PRO A 80 3.29 -15.91 -7.97
CA PRO A 80 3.30 -14.48 -7.71
C PRO A 80 4.08 -14.12 -6.43
N TYR A 81 4.78 -12.99 -6.46
CA TYR A 81 5.36 -12.36 -5.29
C TYR A 81 4.32 -11.39 -4.73
N ILE A 82 3.62 -11.80 -3.69
CA ILE A 82 2.52 -11.02 -3.12
C ILE A 82 3.03 -10.24 -1.91
N VAL A 83 2.83 -8.92 -1.93
CA VAL A 83 3.20 -7.99 -0.88
C VAL A 83 1.94 -7.48 -0.20
N LEU A 84 1.80 -7.70 1.11
CA LEU A 84 0.73 -7.10 1.90
C LEU A 84 1.09 -5.65 2.21
N MET A 85 0.21 -4.72 1.83
CA MET A 85 0.31 -3.31 2.19
C MET A 85 -0.61 -3.05 3.39
N GLY A 86 -0.02 -2.90 4.57
CA GLY A 86 -0.77 -2.69 5.80
C GLY A 86 -0.50 -1.34 6.45
N TRP A 87 -0.84 -1.24 7.73
CA TRP A 87 -0.62 -0.06 8.57
C TRP A 87 0.01 -0.41 9.91
N ASN A 88 0.02 -1.69 10.27
CA ASN A 88 0.52 -2.16 11.55
C ASN A 88 1.40 -3.40 11.32
N PRO A 89 2.72 -3.29 11.47
CA PRO A 89 3.65 -4.37 11.10
C PRO A 89 3.44 -5.66 11.91
N GLN A 90 2.94 -5.57 13.15
CA GLN A 90 2.65 -6.77 13.95
C GLN A 90 1.43 -7.52 13.39
N ALA A 91 0.36 -6.80 13.07
CA ALA A 91 -0.83 -7.39 12.46
C ALA A 91 -0.55 -7.86 11.03
N ASP A 92 0.27 -7.12 10.30
CA ASP A 92 0.67 -7.44 8.93
C ASP A 92 1.52 -8.71 8.87
N ALA A 93 2.40 -8.93 9.87
CA ALA A 93 3.16 -10.18 10.01
C ALA A 93 2.24 -11.40 10.17
N VAL A 94 1.25 -11.31 11.04
CA VAL A 94 0.26 -12.38 11.26
C VAL A 94 -0.54 -12.65 9.98
N ALA A 95 -0.97 -11.60 9.30
CA ALA A 95 -1.71 -11.73 8.04
C ALA A 95 -0.83 -12.31 6.93
N MET A 96 0.44 -11.89 6.81
CA MET A 96 1.39 -12.43 5.84
C MET A 96 1.54 -13.95 6.00
N GLU A 97 1.72 -14.43 7.22
CA GLU A 97 1.82 -15.86 7.52
C GLU A 97 0.50 -16.59 7.21
N LYS A 98 -0.63 -16.04 7.69
CA LYS A 98 -1.96 -16.62 7.49
C LYS A 98 -2.27 -16.86 6.02
N PHE A 99 -1.99 -15.89 5.15
CA PHE A 99 -2.31 -15.96 3.73
C PHE A 99 -1.18 -16.53 2.85
N GLY A 100 0.01 -16.73 3.41
CA GLY A 100 1.18 -17.21 2.68
C GLY A 100 1.75 -16.18 1.71
N PHE A 101 1.70 -14.90 2.07
CA PHE A 101 2.29 -13.81 1.28
C PHE A 101 3.80 -13.79 1.38
N SER A 102 4.44 -13.11 0.44
CA SER A 102 5.90 -13.13 0.30
C SER A 102 6.58 -12.04 1.12
N ALA A 103 5.94 -10.90 1.31
CA ALA A 103 6.49 -9.75 2.00
C ALA A 103 5.40 -8.85 2.57
N VAL A 104 5.81 -7.92 3.40
CA VAL A 104 4.99 -6.79 3.87
C VAL A 104 5.51 -5.46 3.33
N SER A 105 4.62 -4.48 3.25
CA SER A 105 4.90 -3.07 3.02
C SER A 105 3.89 -2.23 3.77
N ALA A 106 4.03 -0.91 3.80
CA ALA A 106 2.97 -0.05 4.29
C ALA A 106 2.20 0.59 3.14
N TYR A 107 0.88 0.70 3.31
CA TYR A 107 0.03 1.45 2.38
C TYR A 107 0.31 2.94 2.48
N ALA A 108 0.40 3.44 3.71
CA ALA A 108 0.80 4.80 4.02
C ALA A 108 1.35 4.85 5.45
N ALA A 109 2.26 5.76 5.71
CA ALA A 109 2.63 6.12 7.07
C ALA A 109 1.76 7.29 7.51
N GLY A 110 0.86 7.04 8.45
CA GLY A 110 0.13 8.11 9.12
C GLY A 110 1.07 8.89 10.05
N ALA A 111 1.15 10.20 9.87
CA ALA A 111 1.64 11.07 10.92
C ALA A 111 0.51 11.24 11.91
N GLY A 112 0.57 10.67 13.11
CA GLY A 112 -0.36 10.89 14.21
C GLY A 112 -1.76 11.44 13.84
N TYR A 113 -2.63 11.52 14.77
CA TYR A 113 -4.00 11.96 14.47
C TYR A 113 -4.04 13.40 13.97
N GLU A 114 -4.75 13.60 12.98
CA GLU A 114 -5.39 14.63 12.15
C GLU A 114 -5.14 16.12 12.51
N TRP A 115 -4.60 16.43 13.65
CA TRP A 115 -4.50 17.81 14.16
C TRP A 115 -3.08 18.29 14.39
N GLU A 116 -2.10 17.37 14.35
CA GLU A 116 -0.69 17.72 14.49
C GLU A 116 -0.01 17.71 13.11
N GLN A 117 0.44 18.87 12.71
CA GLN A 117 1.38 18.98 11.59
C GLN A 117 2.75 18.52 12.08
N TRP A 118 3.17 17.37 11.61
CA TRP A 118 4.51 16.91 11.91
C TRP A 118 5.51 17.47 10.91
N PRO A 119 6.67 17.98 11.35
CA PRO A 119 7.79 18.18 10.45
C PRO A 119 8.13 16.88 9.72
N TYR A 120 8.63 17.00 8.50
CA TYR A 120 8.92 15.82 7.67
C TYR A 120 9.91 14.87 8.35
N GLU A 121 10.89 15.39 9.06
CA GLU A 121 11.87 14.60 9.85
C GLU A 121 11.19 13.75 10.93
N ARG A 122 10.17 14.28 11.58
CA ARG A 122 9.39 13.52 12.57
C ARG A 122 8.58 12.42 11.91
N LEU A 123 8.02 12.67 10.71
CA LEU A 123 7.31 11.67 9.94
C LEU A 123 8.24 10.53 9.52
N THR A 124 9.41 10.83 8.98
CA THR A 124 10.38 9.81 8.56
C THR A 124 10.91 9.01 9.73
N GLU A 125 11.19 9.65 10.86
CA GLU A 125 11.60 8.96 12.09
C GLU A 125 10.49 8.04 12.63
N HIS A 126 9.24 8.48 12.56
CA HIS A 126 8.10 7.64 12.92
C HIS A 126 7.99 6.40 12.00
N VAL A 127 8.11 6.58 10.69
CA VAL A 127 8.12 5.46 9.74
C VAL A 127 9.25 4.49 10.05
N ARG A 128 10.44 5.02 10.31
CA ARG A 128 11.61 4.21 10.64
C ARG A 128 11.39 3.39 11.90
N THR A 129 10.90 4.00 12.97
CA THR A 129 10.79 3.36 14.29
C THR A 129 9.53 2.51 14.45
N ALA A 130 8.38 3.01 14.00
CA ALA A 130 7.10 2.34 14.21
C ALA A 130 6.80 1.26 13.16
N TYR A 131 7.48 1.29 12.00
CA TYR A 131 7.25 0.32 10.95
C TYR A 131 8.52 -0.48 10.59
N TRP A 132 9.56 0.17 10.04
CA TRP A 132 10.72 -0.57 9.52
C TRP A 132 11.52 -1.29 10.58
N GLU A 133 11.74 -0.65 11.73
CA GLU A 133 12.47 -1.27 12.84
C GLU A 133 11.70 -2.48 13.39
N VAL A 134 10.37 -2.41 13.46
CA VAL A 134 9.53 -3.53 13.87
C VAL A 134 9.60 -4.68 12.86
N CYS A 135 9.51 -4.39 11.57
CA CYS A 135 9.69 -5.40 10.53
C CYS A 135 11.06 -6.07 10.62
N ARG A 136 12.12 -5.29 10.83
CA ARG A 136 13.50 -5.78 10.97
C ARG A 136 13.65 -6.69 12.20
N GLN A 137 13.10 -6.30 13.35
CA GLN A 137 13.13 -7.09 14.58
C GLN A 137 12.41 -8.42 14.43
N GLN A 138 11.30 -8.43 13.72
CA GLN A 138 10.53 -9.63 13.40
C GLN A 138 11.09 -10.44 12.21
N ARG A 139 12.18 -9.95 11.57
CA ARG A 139 12.80 -10.57 10.40
C ARG A 139 11.83 -10.78 9.23
N LEU A 140 10.92 -9.84 9.05
CA LEU A 140 9.97 -9.89 7.94
C LEU A 140 10.68 -9.54 6.63
N GLU A 141 10.36 -10.28 5.58
CA GLU A 141 10.66 -9.84 4.22
C GLU A 141 9.86 -8.57 3.94
N THR A 142 10.52 -7.51 3.53
CA THR A 142 9.92 -6.18 3.51
C THR A 142 10.23 -5.44 2.22
N VAL A 143 9.19 -4.91 1.57
CA VAL A 143 9.33 -3.93 0.50
C VAL A 143 9.18 -2.54 1.12
N THR A 144 10.29 -1.82 1.22
CA THR A 144 10.30 -0.49 1.84
C THR A 144 9.58 0.54 0.97
N PHE A 145 8.97 1.53 1.61
CA PHE A 145 8.40 2.70 0.96
C PHE A 145 9.04 3.97 1.51
N ALA A 146 9.06 5.02 0.72
CA ALA A 146 9.42 6.36 1.16
C ALA A 146 8.17 7.23 1.14
N THR A 147 7.91 7.91 2.26
CA THR A 147 6.81 8.86 2.33
C THR A 147 7.23 10.22 1.78
N ALA A 148 6.38 10.84 0.97
CA ALA A 148 6.58 12.21 0.50
C ALA A 148 5.81 13.25 1.34
N GLY A 149 5.13 12.80 2.39
CA GLY A 149 4.20 13.59 3.16
C GLY A 149 2.75 13.43 2.69
N TRP A 150 1.86 14.15 3.33
CA TRP A 150 0.41 14.05 3.08
C TRP A 150 -0.26 15.41 3.23
N ASP A 151 -1.08 15.81 2.25
CA ASP A 151 -1.95 16.98 2.34
C ASP A 151 -3.40 16.53 2.61
N PRO A 152 -3.91 16.71 3.84
CA PRO A 152 -5.27 16.33 4.20
C PRO A 152 -6.33 17.33 3.74
N ARG A 153 -5.95 18.56 3.34
CA ARG A 153 -6.88 19.64 3.01
C ARG A 153 -7.98 19.24 2.03
N PRO A 154 -7.70 18.56 0.92
CA PRO A 154 -8.75 18.15 -0.01
C PRO A 154 -9.83 17.27 0.63
N ARG A 155 -9.48 16.45 1.62
CA ARG A 155 -10.44 15.61 2.34
C ARG A 155 -11.19 16.35 3.44
N VAL A 156 -10.62 17.40 3.97
CA VAL A 156 -11.30 18.29 4.93
C VAL A 156 -12.29 19.18 4.20
N GLU A 157 -11.91 19.75 3.07
CA GLU A 157 -12.75 20.60 2.23
C GLU A 157 -13.88 19.85 1.53
N HIS A 158 -13.58 18.61 1.08
CA HIS A 158 -14.52 17.73 0.38
C HIS A 158 -14.50 16.32 1.03
N PRO A 159 -15.16 16.14 2.19
CA PRO A 159 -15.15 14.87 2.90
C PRO A 159 -15.71 13.73 2.04
N THR A 160 -14.99 12.63 1.99
CA THR A 160 -15.50 11.40 1.38
C THR A 160 -16.37 10.63 2.38
N PRO A 161 -17.33 9.81 1.92
CA PRO A 161 -18.28 9.11 2.82
C PRO A 161 -17.60 8.17 3.85
N TRP A 162 -16.37 7.76 3.60
CA TRP A 162 -15.60 6.86 4.48
C TRP A 162 -14.62 7.60 5.41
N VAL A 163 -14.44 8.92 5.23
CA VAL A 163 -13.63 9.72 6.13
C VAL A 163 -14.53 10.19 7.28
N ARG A 164 -14.29 9.64 8.46
CA ARG A 164 -14.87 10.21 9.67
C ARG A 164 -14.07 11.47 10.00
N VAL A 165 -14.62 12.61 9.66
CA VAL A 165 -14.09 13.89 10.15
C VAL A 165 -14.45 13.94 11.64
N THR A 166 -13.47 13.65 12.49
CA THR A 166 -13.65 13.90 13.93
C THR A 166 -13.66 15.41 14.10
N PRO A 167 -14.70 16.00 14.69
CA PRO A 167 -14.70 17.45 14.93
C PRO A 167 -13.43 17.82 15.70
N ARG A 168 -12.75 18.87 15.25
CA ARG A 168 -11.62 19.43 15.98
C ARG A 168 -12.10 19.79 17.38
N PRO A 169 -11.43 19.39 18.45
CA PRO A 169 -11.83 19.76 19.82
C PRO A 169 -11.58 21.24 20.14
N ASP A 170 -11.25 22.07 19.16
CA ASP A 170 -10.98 23.48 19.32
C ASP A 170 -12.29 24.29 19.23
N PRO A 171 -12.67 25.01 20.31
CA PRO A 171 -13.86 25.85 20.32
C PRO A 171 -13.75 27.10 19.43
N THR A 172 -12.62 27.33 18.77
CA THR A 172 -12.43 28.48 17.87
C THR A 172 -13.38 28.39 16.68
N PRO A 173 -14.17 29.46 16.39
CA PRO A 173 -15.04 29.48 15.23
C PRO A 173 -14.30 29.17 13.93
N PRO A 174 -14.90 28.42 12.98
CA PRO A 174 -14.23 27.99 11.74
C PRO A 174 -13.58 29.14 10.95
N ALA A 175 -14.16 30.34 11.00
CA ALA A 175 -13.64 31.53 10.33
C ALA A 175 -12.33 32.09 10.95
N GLN A 176 -12.00 31.67 12.18
CA GLN A 176 -10.79 32.08 12.90
C GLN A 176 -9.78 30.93 13.06
N GLN A 177 -10.16 29.73 12.67
CA GLN A 177 -9.23 28.61 12.65
C GLN A 177 -8.21 28.90 11.55
N GLN A 178 -6.92 28.88 11.92
CA GLN A 178 -5.89 28.87 10.88
C GLN A 178 -6.18 27.73 9.91
N PRO A 179 -6.14 27.97 8.60
CA PRO A 179 -6.26 26.89 7.65
C PRO A 179 -5.26 25.82 8.05
N LEU A 180 -5.60 24.53 7.83
CA LEU A 180 -4.64 23.43 7.91
C LEU A 180 -3.54 23.70 6.87
N VAL A 181 -2.69 24.68 7.19
CA VAL A 181 -1.60 25.12 6.35
C VAL A 181 -0.48 24.14 6.58
N ASP A 182 0.08 23.68 5.52
CA ASP A 182 1.30 22.90 5.44
C ASP A 182 1.12 21.44 5.85
N ALA A 183 0.51 20.70 4.94
CA ALA A 183 0.78 19.29 4.85
C ALA A 183 2.30 19.09 4.84
N VAL A 184 2.76 18.10 5.61
CA VAL A 184 4.17 17.75 5.68
C VAL A 184 4.59 17.18 4.34
N MET A 185 4.96 18.07 3.41
CA MET A 185 5.49 17.71 2.11
C MET A 185 7.01 17.75 2.17
N ALA A 186 7.64 16.67 1.72
CA ALA A 186 9.10 16.61 1.63
C ALA A 186 9.63 17.62 0.60
N THR A 187 10.70 18.30 0.94
CA THR A 187 11.56 18.92 -0.09
C THR A 187 12.31 17.82 -0.85
N PRO A 188 12.81 18.08 -2.07
CA PRO A 188 13.62 17.11 -2.80
C PRO A 188 14.82 16.58 -2.01
N ASP A 189 15.49 17.42 -1.23
CA ASP A 189 16.65 17.04 -0.42
C ASP A 189 16.26 16.14 0.77
N GLN A 190 15.12 16.45 1.42
CA GLN A 190 14.58 15.60 2.49
C GLN A 190 14.17 14.23 1.96
N LEU A 191 13.51 14.17 0.82
CA LEU A 191 13.14 12.89 0.18
C LEU A 191 14.39 12.11 -0.22
N ALA A 192 15.38 12.76 -0.82
CA ALA A 192 16.65 12.11 -1.17
C ALA A 192 17.39 11.58 0.06
N GLY A 193 17.32 12.30 1.18
CA GLY A 193 17.87 11.83 2.47
C GLY A 193 17.15 10.61 3.02
N HIS A 194 15.83 10.54 2.87
CA HIS A 194 15.02 9.42 3.33
C HIS A 194 15.21 8.13 2.49
N LEU A 195 15.62 8.27 1.25
CA LEU A 195 15.86 7.15 0.32
C LEU A 195 17.26 6.51 0.48
N ARG A 196 18.16 7.07 1.29
CA ARG A 196 19.51 6.57 1.58
C ARG A 196 19.53 5.69 2.82
#